data_c17b57d7ce5e2314fbafb66981efebb6
#
_entry.id   c17b57d7ce5e2314fbafb66981efebb6
#
_cell.length_a   1.000
_cell.length_b   1.000
_cell.length_c   1.000
_cell.angle_alpha   90.00
_cell.angle_beta   90.00
_cell.angle_gamma   90.00
#
_symmetry.space_group_name_H-M   'P 1'
#
loop_
_entity.id
_entity.type
_entity.pdbx_description
1 polymer ?
#
loop_
_entity_poly.entity_id
_entity_poly.type
_entity_poly.pdbx_seq_one_letter_code
_entity_poly.pdbx_strand_id
1 'polypeptide(L)'
;MTAVLMLAAALNAATPSAPGVQDRWVFLFGYSLLNAEHVGAMEDIVARAGRSGYTGAVLGGVDRMSQQSGDYFEHLDRVKAACRASGLELIPTLFSVGYGGSVLSHDRNLAEGLPVIDAPFHVDGRTASLAADESVSIANGDFETFEGDTFPGFAFHDDPGVVSFADTGVTHGGRASIRMDASASNEHGHGRVMQVVDVKPRRCYRIRVWVKTEGLAPTGALRMMVLDEGRNLAPRQFDVAATSDWQELTMLLNSQTSTSLRVYAGLWNGERGRLWLDDWTIEEVGLLNVLRRDGTPVSVTNADGALTYEEGRDYDRIEDPELSPWRSDRDAPPVHIPDGSRISDGDDLLVSWYHPMVVNRSQVTVCMGEERIYEIMEREAQLLAEHLPSQTFLLATDEVRAGGSCEACRGRDMGELLGECITRQTEILRRHTPGARIGIWSDMLDPHHNAHGDYYLVEGDFTGSWEHVPSDLRIAVWGGAPREDSLRFFSERGSPTLIACYYDADDLTNVERWLRLARETPHVWGFMYTTWERKYGLLEDFGALVGPR
;
A
#
# COMPACT_ATOMS: atom_id res chain seq x y z
N MET A 1 -5.44 -64.18 -52.70
CA MET A 1 -5.04 -63.90 -51.29
C MET A 1 -4.01 -62.80 -51.30
N THR A 2 -4.46 -61.59 -51.13
CA THR A 2 -3.62 -60.37 -51.19
C THR A 2 -3.48 -59.82 -49.77
N ALA A 3 -2.26 -59.81 -49.24
CA ALA A 3 -1.96 -59.30 -47.91
C ALA A 3 -1.80 -57.78 -48.01
N VAL A 4 -2.57 -57.06 -47.22
CA VAL A 4 -2.46 -55.58 -47.00
C VAL A 4 -1.52 -55.33 -45.81
N LEU A 5 -0.36 -54.75 -46.08
CA LEU A 5 0.53 -54.20 -45.06
C LEU A 5 -0.04 -52.84 -44.58
N MET A 6 -0.43 -52.75 -43.32
CA MET A 6 -0.66 -51.45 -42.68
C MET A 6 0.68 -50.92 -42.15
N LEU A 7 1.11 -49.79 -42.69
CA LEU A 7 2.23 -49.01 -42.18
C LEU A 7 1.71 -48.09 -41.07
N ALA A 8 2.08 -48.36 -39.83
CA ALA A 8 1.82 -47.46 -38.71
C ALA A 8 2.85 -46.33 -38.73
N ALA A 9 2.42 -45.13 -39.14
CA ALA A 9 3.21 -43.90 -38.97
C ALA A 9 3.16 -43.45 -37.51
N ALA A 10 4.25 -43.64 -36.78
CA ALA A 10 4.45 -43.02 -35.47
C ALA A 10 4.64 -41.52 -35.66
N LEU A 11 3.64 -40.74 -35.33
CA LEU A 11 3.78 -39.30 -35.13
C LEU A 11 4.66 -39.07 -33.89
N ASN A 12 5.93 -38.78 -34.10
CA ASN A 12 6.77 -38.14 -33.11
C ASN A 12 6.21 -36.73 -32.85
N ALA A 13 5.39 -36.59 -31.85
CA ALA A 13 5.08 -35.29 -31.27
C ALA A 13 6.39 -34.78 -30.64
N ALA A 14 7.07 -33.88 -31.35
CA ALA A 14 8.16 -33.11 -30.76
C ALA A 14 7.58 -32.35 -29.57
N THR A 15 8.05 -32.69 -28.37
CA THR A 15 7.82 -31.87 -27.16
C THR A 15 8.28 -30.45 -27.49
N PRO A 16 7.43 -29.43 -27.38
CA PRO A 16 7.89 -28.06 -27.60
C PRO A 16 9.01 -27.79 -26.59
N SER A 17 10.18 -27.45 -27.08
CA SER A 17 11.26 -26.91 -26.26
C SER A 17 10.70 -25.69 -25.53
N ALA A 18 10.83 -25.65 -24.21
CA ALA A 18 10.44 -24.48 -23.41
C ALA A 18 11.04 -23.23 -24.08
N PRO A 19 10.24 -22.18 -24.35
CA PRO A 19 10.78 -20.94 -24.88
C PRO A 19 11.85 -20.45 -23.93
N GLY A 20 13.06 -20.19 -24.40
CA GLY A 20 14.14 -19.64 -23.59
C GLY A 20 13.67 -18.32 -22.96
N VAL A 21 14.09 -18.07 -21.74
CA VAL A 21 13.84 -16.80 -21.00
C VAL A 21 14.18 -15.63 -21.92
N GLN A 22 13.17 -14.88 -22.37
CA GLN A 22 13.34 -13.80 -23.35
C GLN A 22 13.63 -12.48 -22.67
N ASP A 23 12.92 -12.17 -21.57
CA ASP A 23 13.04 -10.91 -20.86
C ASP A 23 13.74 -11.08 -19.50
N ARG A 24 14.70 -10.23 -19.26
CA ARG A 24 15.43 -10.10 -18.00
C ARG A 24 15.42 -8.65 -17.61
N TRP A 25 14.65 -8.33 -16.58
CA TRP A 25 14.45 -6.96 -16.15
C TRP A 25 15.15 -6.68 -14.82
N VAL A 26 15.54 -5.43 -14.59
CA VAL A 26 15.98 -4.91 -13.30
C VAL A 26 14.99 -3.86 -12.83
N PHE A 27 14.55 -3.96 -11.58
CA PHE A 27 13.65 -2.96 -10.98
C PHE A 27 14.46 -1.88 -10.28
N LEU A 28 14.36 -0.64 -10.77
CA LEU A 28 15.00 0.55 -10.20
C LEU A 28 14.12 1.12 -9.08
N PHE A 29 13.98 0.37 -7.99
CA PHE A 29 13.06 0.68 -6.90
C PHE A 29 13.57 1.85 -6.04
N GLY A 30 12.64 2.76 -5.70
CA GLY A 30 12.88 3.84 -4.74
C GLY A 30 13.81 4.95 -5.22
N TYR A 31 14.18 4.96 -6.50
CA TYR A 31 14.91 6.07 -7.12
C TYR A 31 13.95 7.16 -7.61
N SER A 32 14.45 8.40 -7.64
CA SER A 32 13.70 9.58 -8.07
C SER A 32 14.48 10.39 -9.10
N LEU A 33 13.81 10.78 -10.16
CA LEU A 33 14.36 11.70 -11.16
C LEU A 33 14.52 13.16 -10.64
N LEU A 34 14.00 13.45 -9.44
CA LEU A 34 14.21 14.75 -8.78
C LEU A 34 15.55 14.84 -8.02
N ASN A 35 16.32 13.76 -7.98
CA ASN A 35 17.57 13.68 -7.23
C ASN A 35 18.71 13.24 -8.15
N ALA A 36 19.72 14.10 -8.35
CA ALA A 36 20.86 13.85 -9.24
C ALA A 36 21.72 12.65 -8.82
N GLU A 37 21.86 12.38 -7.50
CA GLU A 37 22.60 11.21 -7.00
C GLU A 37 21.86 9.92 -7.35
N HIS A 38 20.53 9.93 -7.24
CA HIS A 38 19.69 8.80 -7.67
C HIS A 38 19.83 8.53 -9.18
N VAL A 39 19.93 9.59 -9.99
CA VAL A 39 20.14 9.46 -11.44
C VAL A 39 21.49 8.80 -11.73
N GLY A 40 22.57 9.26 -11.07
CA GLY A 40 23.89 8.64 -11.20
C GLY A 40 23.90 7.16 -10.78
N ALA A 41 23.21 6.80 -9.70
CA ALA A 41 23.08 5.42 -9.26
C ALA A 41 22.29 4.56 -10.28
N MET A 42 21.21 5.10 -10.87
CA MET A 42 20.46 4.41 -11.92
C MET A 42 21.33 4.18 -13.18
N GLU A 43 22.13 5.17 -13.60
CA GLU A 43 23.07 5.03 -14.73
C GLU A 43 24.08 3.89 -14.50
N ASP A 44 24.63 3.76 -13.28
CA ASP A 44 25.54 2.66 -12.93
C ASP A 44 24.83 1.29 -12.98
N ILE A 45 23.66 1.18 -12.32
CA ILE A 45 22.88 -0.06 -12.30
C ILE A 45 22.50 -0.51 -13.72
N VAL A 46 22.05 0.41 -14.56
CA VAL A 46 21.69 0.14 -15.95
C VAL A 46 22.90 -0.34 -16.76
N ALA A 47 24.06 0.30 -16.58
CA ALA A 47 25.29 -0.11 -17.25
C ALA A 47 25.76 -1.52 -16.81
N ARG A 48 25.64 -1.85 -15.53
CA ARG A 48 25.95 -3.19 -14.98
C ARG A 48 24.97 -4.23 -15.51
N ALA A 49 23.66 -3.91 -15.49
CA ALA A 49 22.61 -4.78 -16.02
C ALA A 49 22.82 -5.10 -17.52
N GLY A 50 23.15 -4.10 -18.34
CA GLY A 50 23.45 -4.30 -19.76
C GLY A 50 24.59 -5.28 -20.01
N ARG A 51 25.70 -5.15 -19.25
CA ARG A 51 26.84 -6.08 -19.32
C ARG A 51 26.48 -7.51 -18.87
N SER A 52 25.43 -7.66 -18.05
CA SER A 52 24.98 -8.94 -17.51
C SER A 52 23.77 -9.53 -18.27
N GLY A 53 23.48 -8.99 -19.46
CA GLY A 53 22.49 -9.55 -20.39
C GLY A 53 21.04 -9.26 -20.02
N TYR A 54 20.77 -8.24 -19.22
CA TYR A 54 19.42 -7.75 -19.02
C TYR A 54 18.87 -7.10 -20.29
N THR A 55 17.54 -7.09 -20.43
CA THR A 55 16.83 -6.55 -21.60
C THR A 55 15.99 -5.33 -21.28
N GLY A 56 15.68 -5.08 -20.01
CA GLY A 56 14.86 -3.96 -19.57
C GLY A 56 15.20 -3.45 -18.18
N ALA A 57 14.93 -2.18 -17.96
CA ALA A 57 15.01 -1.51 -16.66
C ALA A 57 13.65 -0.90 -16.33
N VAL A 58 13.04 -1.31 -15.21
CA VAL A 58 11.72 -0.84 -14.76
C VAL A 58 11.90 0.36 -13.86
N LEU A 59 11.26 1.49 -14.16
CA LEU A 59 11.35 2.75 -13.42
C LEU A 59 9.96 3.27 -13.04
N GLY A 60 9.76 3.56 -11.74
CA GLY A 60 8.56 4.21 -11.20
C GLY A 60 8.69 5.74 -11.11
N GLY A 61 7.56 6.38 -10.73
CA GLY A 61 7.50 7.83 -10.51
C GLY A 61 7.52 8.66 -11.79
N VAL A 62 7.12 8.07 -12.91
CA VAL A 62 7.04 8.72 -14.23
C VAL A 62 5.60 9.02 -14.67
N ASP A 63 4.61 8.80 -13.84
CA ASP A 63 3.19 9.00 -14.10
C ASP A 63 2.61 10.27 -13.41
N ARG A 64 3.46 11.30 -13.28
CA ARG A 64 3.10 12.67 -12.86
C ARG A 64 3.94 13.72 -13.58
N MET A 65 4.21 13.49 -14.85
CA MET A 65 5.05 14.37 -15.68
C MET A 65 4.45 15.77 -15.85
N SER A 66 3.11 15.88 -15.86
CA SER A 66 2.41 17.19 -15.96
C SER A 66 2.71 18.15 -14.81
N GLN A 67 3.23 17.63 -13.69
CA GLN A 67 3.62 18.41 -12.51
C GLN A 67 5.12 18.69 -12.46
N GLN A 68 5.90 18.23 -13.43
CA GLN A 68 7.36 18.33 -13.44
C GLN A 68 7.85 19.43 -14.39
N SER A 69 9.07 19.91 -14.13
CA SER A 69 9.75 20.91 -14.97
C SER A 69 11.27 20.79 -14.82
N GLY A 70 12.01 21.49 -15.68
CA GLY A 70 13.45 21.67 -15.53
C GLY A 70 14.23 20.35 -15.46
N ASP A 71 15.01 20.19 -14.40
CA ASP A 71 15.97 19.10 -14.20
C ASP A 71 15.36 17.70 -14.29
N TYR A 72 14.04 17.55 -14.00
CA TYR A 72 13.38 16.25 -14.09
C TYR A 72 13.47 15.66 -15.50
N PHE A 73 13.20 16.44 -16.54
CA PHE A 73 13.25 15.98 -17.94
C PHE A 73 14.70 15.76 -18.42
N GLU A 74 15.63 16.59 -17.97
CA GLU A 74 17.07 16.38 -18.23
C GLU A 74 17.56 15.07 -17.60
N HIS A 75 17.15 14.79 -16.37
CA HIS A 75 17.44 13.55 -15.67
C HIS A 75 16.80 12.33 -16.34
N LEU A 76 15.54 12.46 -16.80
CA LEU A 76 14.88 11.39 -17.57
C LEU A 76 15.66 11.11 -18.87
N ASP A 77 16.11 12.14 -19.59
CA ASP A 77 16.90 12.00 -20.82
C ASP A 77 18.24 11.29 -20.55
N ARG A 78 18.91 11.56 -19.42
CA ARG A 78 20.12 10.86 -19.01
C ARG A 78 19.86 9.36 -18.78
N VAL A 79 18.82 8.99 -18.02
CA VAL A 79 18.46 7.59 -17.78
C VAL A 79 18.10 6.88 -19.09
N LYS A 80 17.32 7.53 -19.97
CA LYS A 80 17.02 7.02 -21.33
C LYS A 80 18.28 6.78 -22.15
N ALA A 81 19.23 7.70 -22.11
CA ALA A 81 20.50 7.56 -22.82
C ALA A 81 21.34 6.40 -22.27
N ALA A 82 21.41 6.22 -20.93
CA ALA A 82 22.08 5.10 -20.31
C ALA A 82 21.46 3.76 -20.68
N CYS A 83 20.13 3.65 -20.68
CA CYS A 83 19.41 2.45 -21.13
C CYS A 83 19.73 2.13 -22.58
N ARG A 84 19.64 3.10 -23.50
CA ARG A 84 19.98 2.90 -24.92
C ARG A 84 21.43 2.45 -25.11
N ALA A 85 22.38 3.08 -24.42
CA ALA A 85 23.80 2.72 -24.50
C ALA A 85 24.08 1.31 -23.98
N SER A 86 23.25 0.82 -23.06
CA SER A 86 23.35 -0.51 -22.45
C SER A 86 22.48 -1.57 -23.15
N GLY A 87 21.72 -1.20 -24.19
CA GLY A 87 20.82 -2.10 -24.91
C GLY A 87 19.56 -2.52 -24.14
N LEU A 88 19.15 -1.73 -23.13
CA LEU A 88 17.95 -1.98 -22.33
C LEU A 88 16.78 -1.11 -22.80
N GLU A 89 15.56 -1.69 -22.78
CA GLU A 89 14.32 -0.92 -22.81
C GLU A 89 14.09 -0.26 -21.44
N LEU A 90 13.77 1.03 -21.39
CA LEU A 90 13.31 1.68 -20.17
C LEU A 90 11.79 1.49 -20.05
N ILE A 91 11.36 0.73 -19.04
CA ILE A 91 9.99 0.28 -18.84
C ILE A 91 9.36 1.11 -17.72
N PRO A 92 8.38 1.97 -18.01
CA PRO A 92 7.67 2.70 -16.97
C PRO A 92 6.79 1.75 -16.15
N THR A 93 6.85 1.88 -14.79
CA THR A 93 5.79 1.37 -13.91
C THR A 93 4.94 2.52 -13.43
N LEU A 94 3.60 2.39 -13.52
CA LEU A 94 2.69 3.52 -13.44
C LEU A 94 1.26 3.13 -13.04
N PHE A 95 0.44 4.17 -12.77
CA PHE A 95 -0.99 4.08 -12.49
C PHE A 95 -1.31 3.23 -11.24
N SER A 96 -0.49 3.39 -10.20
CA SER A 96 -0.75 2.71 -8.94
C SER A 96 -2.08 3.17 -8.33
N VAL A 97 -2.96 2.20 -8.07
CA VAL A 97 -4.21 2.40 -7.34
C VAL A 97 -4.02 2.12 -5.85
N GLY A 98 -3.33 1.05 -5.50
CA GLY A 98 -3.04 0.72 -4.10
C GLY A 98 -2.14 1.75 -3.42
N TYR A 99 -1.10 2.22 -4.12
CA TYR A 99 -0.19 3.29 -3.69
C TYR A 99 -0.47 4.58 -4.47
N GLY A 100 -1.60 5.18 -4.27
CA GLY A 100 -2.17 6.25 -5.09
C GLY A 100 -1.42 7.58 -5.18
N GLY A 101 -0.18 7.67 -4.70
CA GLY A 101 0.55 8.93 -4.57
C GLY A 101 0.70 9.76 -5.83
N SER A 102 0.77 9.15 -7.01
CA SER A 102 0.82 9.88 -8.29
C SER A 102 -0.52 10.57 -8.59
N VAL A 103 -1.63 9.86 -8.55
CA VAL A 103 -2.98 10.44 -8.76
C VAL A 103 -3.32 11.45 -7.67
N LEU A 104 -3.06 11.11 -6.40
CA LEU A 104 -3.38 11.97 -5.25
C LEU A 104 -2.49 13.23 -5.16
N SER A 105 -1.39 13.29 -5.89
CA SER A 105 -0.62 14.52 -6.05
C SER A 105 -1.35 15.56 -6.90
N HIS A 106 -2.27 15.14 -7.77
CA HIS A 106 -3.12 16.02 -8.57
C HIS A 106 -4.36 16.48 -7.78
N ASP A 107 -5.03 15.53 -7.11
CA ASP A 107 -6.21 15.82 -6.30
C ASP A 107 -6.35 14.78 -5.17
N ARG A 108 -6.16 15.22 -3.93
CA ARG A 108 -6.24 14.37 -2.73
C ARG A 108 -7.65 13.88 -2.44
N ASN A 109 -8.68 14.54 -2.96
CA ASN A 109 -10.07 14.10 -2.84
C ASN A 109 -10.36 12.79 -3.57
N LEU A 110 -9.47 12.35 -4.48
CA LEU A 110 -9.61 11.10 -5.22
C LEU A 110 -9.19 9.84 -4.42
N ALA A 111 -8.75 10.01 -3.18
CA ALA A 111 -8.52 8.87 -2.29
C ALA A 111 -9.81 8.08 -2.04
N GLU A 112 -9.68 6.77 -1.79
CA GLU A 112 -10.82 5.97 -1.33
C GLU A 112 -11.34 6.51 0.00
N GLY A 113 -12.65 6.71 0.06
CA GLY A 113 -13.32 7.32 1.19
C GLY A 113 -13.86 6.29 2.17
N LEU A 114 -13.35 6.31 3.40
CA LEU A 114 -13.86 5.48 4.51
C LEU A 114 -14.94 6.27 5.24
N PRO A 115 -16.16 5.72 5.39
CA PRO A 115 -17.27 6.45 5.96
C PRO A 115 -17.18 6.59 7.48
N VAL A 116 -17.49 7.79 7.98
CA VAL A 116 -17.94 8.04 9.33
C VAL A 116 -19.42 8.35 9.26
N ILE A 117 -20.24 7.67 10.08
CA ILE A 117 -21.70 7.74 9.97
C ILE A 117 -22.27 8.20 11.30
N ASP A 118 -23.09 9.27 11.25
CA ASP A 118 -23.85 9.78 12.38
C ASP A 118 -22.98 10.04 13.64
N ALA A 119 -21.80 10.63 13.45
CA ALA A 119 -20.96 11.04 14.56
C ALA A 119 -21.63 12.20 15.33
N PRO A 120 -21.68 12.15 16.68
CA PRO A 120 -22.36 13.18 17.46
C PRO A 120 -21.49 14.45 17.51
N PHE A 121 -22.13 15.59 17.25
CA PHE A 121 -21.53 16.91 17.40
C PHE A 121 -22.39 17.76 18.32
N HIS A 122 -21.78 18.60 19.14
CA HIS A 122 -22.46 19.55 20.00
C HIS A 122 -22.16 20.97 19.55
N VAL A 123 -23.21 21.81 19.54
CA VAL A 123 -23.10 23.22 19.14
C VAL A 123 -22.84 24.08 20.37
N ASP A 124 -21.72 24.79 20.35
CA ASP A 124 -21.37 25.83 21.34
C ASP A 124 -21.26 27.17 20.60
N GLY A 125 -22.21 28.08 20.91
CA GLY A 125 -22.34 29.33 20.19
C GLY A 125 -22.63 29.14 18.71
N ARG A 126 -21.62 29.34 17.87
CA ARG A 126 -21.73 29.21 16.41
C ARG A 126 -20.76 28.18 15.81
N THR A 127 -20.36 27.24 16.62
CA THR A 127 -19.41 26.21 16.23
C THR A 127 -19.90 24.87 16.76
N ALA A 128 -19.98 23.87 15.90
CA ALA A 128 -20.22 22.50 16.33
C ALA A 128 -18.92 21.70 16.27
N SER A 129 -18.65 20.97 17.35
CA SER A 129 -17.49 20.10 17.50
C SER A 129 -17.90 18.69 17.88
N LEU A 130 -17.07 17.70 17.54
CA LEU A 130 -17.32 16.30 17.88
C LEU A 130 -17.50 16.14 19.39
N ALA A 131 -18.61 15.51 19.80
CA ALA A 131 -18.81 15.00 21.15
C ALA A 131 -18.20 13.58 21.24
N ALA A 132 -16.86 13.54 21.37
CA ALA A 132 -16.09 12.29 21.34
C ALA A 132 -16.47 11.34 22.47
N ASP A 133 -16.35 10.05 22.23
CA ASP A 133 -16.54 9.02 23.26
C ASP A 133 -15.28 8.89 24.13
N GLU A 134 -15.29 9.55 25.29
CA GLU A 134 -14.17 9.53 26.25
C GLU A 134 -13.90 8.14 26.86
N SER A 135 -14.80 7.17 26.69
CA SER A 135 -14.58 5.80 27.17
C SER A 135 -13.58 5.02 26.32
N VAL A 136 -13.32 5.48 25.09
CA VAL A 136 -12.34 4.86 24.19
C VAL A 136 -10.93 5.29 24.60
N SER A 137 -10.16 4.36 25.15
CA SER A 137 -8.81 4.67 25.66
C SER A 137 -7.90 3.44 25.64
N ILE A 138 -6.59 3.67 25.66
CA ILE A 138 -5.57 2.65 25.97
C ILE A 138 -5.38 2.67 27.49
N ALA A 139 -5.77 1.59 28.16
CA ALA A 139 -5.61 1.48 29.61
C ALA A 139 -4.11 1.39 29.97
N ASN A 140 -3.65 2.21 30.93
CA ASN A 140 -2.23 2.25 31.34
C ASN A 140 -1.27 2.50 30.14
N GLY A 141 -1.70 3.31 29.16
CA GLY A 141 -0.89 3.64 27.99
C GLY A 141 0.30 4.56 28.29
N ASP A 142 0.28 5.20 29.48
CA ASP A 142 1.38 5.93 30.10
C ASP A 142 2.41 5.02 30.80
N PHE A 143 2.16 3.71 30.82
CA PHE A 143 3.01 2.67 31.43
C PHE A 143 3.37 2.90 32.91
N GLU A 144 2.63 3.73 33.64
CA GLU A 144 2.92 4.11 35.03
C GLU A 144 2.61 3.00 36.03
N THR A 145 1.74 2.05 35.68
CA THR A 145 1.39 0.90 36.53
C THR A 145 2.06 -0.35 36.00
N PHE A 146 2.95 -0.94 36.80
CA PHE A 146 3.66 -2.16 36.43
C PHE A 146 4.01 -3.02 37.67
N GLU A 147 4.12 -4.34 37.46
CA GLU A 147 4.54 -5.32 38.45
C GLU A 147 5.72 -6.13 37.87
N GLY A 148 6.95 -5.88 38.33
CA GLY A 148 8.16 -6.35 37.64
C GLY A 148 8.23 -5.77 36.24
N ASP A 149 8.24 -6.62 35.22
CA ASP A 149 8.25 -6.21 33.80
C ASP A 149 6.89 -6.39 33.10
N THR A 150 5.81 -6.57 33.88
CA THR A 150 4.46 -6.75 33.35
C THR A 150 3.60 -5.52 33.59
N PHE A 151 2.84 -5.13 32.58
CA PHE A 151 1.95 -3.98 32.63
C PHE A 151 0.49 -4.43 32.68
N PRO A 152 -0.24 -4.17 33.78
CA PRO A 152 -1.68 -4.42 33.85
C PRO A 152 -2.46 -3.64 32.78
N GLY A 153 -3.52 -4.27 32.25
CA GLY A 153 -4.34 -3.69 31.16
C GLY A 153 -3.97 -4.20 29.77
N PHE A 154 -2.79 -4.77 29.58
CA PHE A 154 -2.39 -5.37 28.31
C PHE A 154 -2.82 -6.83 28.23
N ALA A 155 -3.65 -7.18 27.22
CA ALA A 155 -4.14 -8.53 26.99
C ALA A 155 -3.08 -9.46 26.37
N PHE A 156 -2.05 -8.86 25.77
CA PHE A 156 -0.90 -9.59 25.22
C PHE A 156 0.38 -8.78 25.44
N HIS A 157 1.46 -9.49 25.74
CA HIS A 157 2.76 -8.92 26.02
C HIS A 157 3.85 -9.95 25.68
N ASP A 158 4.74 -9.66 24.75
CA ASP A 158 5.84 -10.57 24.38
C ASP A 158 6.90 -10.61 25.50
N ASP A 159 7.11 -11.80 26.06
CA ASP A 159 8.19 -12.22 26.95
C ASP A 159 8.66 -11.15 27.97
N PRO A 160 7.80 -10.74 28.96
CA PRO A 160 8.18 -9.80 30.01
C PRO A 160 9.42 -10.24 30.78
N GLY A 161 10.38 -9.33 30.98
CA GLY A 161 11.67 -9.60 31.63
C GLY A 161 12.69 -10.33 30.75
N VAL A 162 12.36 -10.61 29.48
CA VAL A 162 13.26 -11.22 28.49
C VAL A 162 13.42 -10.32 27.26
N VAL A 163 12.31 -9.91 26.65
CA VAL A 163 12.26 -9.05 25.45
C VAL A 163 11.77 -7.67 25.81
N SER A 164 10.80 -7.55 26.71
CA SER A 164 10.18 -6.29 27.13
C SER A 164 10.33 -6.07 28.63
N PHE A 165 10.54 -4.84 29.02
CA PHE A 165 10.94 -4.43 30.36
C PHE A 165 10.23 -3.13 30.78
N ALA A 166 9.91 -3.01 32.07
CA ALA A 166 9.59 -1.72 32.66
C ALA A 166 10.89 -0.93 32.87
N ASP A 167 11.01 0.20 32.18
CA ASP A 167 12.21 1.05 32.26
C ASP A 167 11.87 2.35 33.02
N THR A 168 12.48 2.52 34.18
CA THR A 168 12.35 3.72 35.02
C THR A 168 13.48 4.72 34.83
N GLY A 169 14.43 4.42 33.96
CA GLY A 169 15.58 5.27 33.66
C GLY A 169 15.44 6.07 32.37
N VAL A 170 14.55 5.62 31.46
CA VAL A 170 14.31 6.26 30.15
C VAL A 170 12.81 6.41 29.99
N THR A 171 12.25 7.61 30.19
CA THR A 171 10.80 7.89 30.10
C THR A 171 10.57 9.10 29.21
N HIS A 172 9.41 9.19 28.56
CA HIS A 172 8.92 10.41 27.93
C HIS A 172 8.18 11.26 28.97
N GLY A 173 7.20 10.66 29.64
CA GLY A 173 6.47 11.23 30.77
C GLY A 173 6.65 10.41 32.05
N GLY A 174 6.08 10.88 33.17
CA GLY A 174 5.96 10.11 34.39
C GLY A 174 7.25 9.48 34.93
N ARG A 175 7.14 8.22 35.38
CA ARG A 175 8.22 7.47 36.05
C ARG A 175 8.66 6.19 35.35
N ALA A 176 7.92 5.71 34.34
CA ALA A 176 8.23 4.48 33.63
C ALA A 176 7.79 4.53 32.15
N SER A 177 8.45 3.78 31.33
CA SER A 177 8.06 3.44 29.96
C SER A 177 8.22 1.94 29.72
N ILE A 178 7.72 1.42 28.60
CA ILE A 178 8.06 0.07 28.18
C ILE A 178 9.25 0.10 27.23
N ARG A 179 10.28 -0.71 27.52
CA ARG A 179 11.43 -0.94 26.66
C ARG A 179 11.33 -2.32 26.01
N MET A 180 11.65 -2.42 24.72
CA MET A 180 11.73 -3.66 23.96
C MET A 180 13.14 -3.84 23.39
N ASP A 181 13.75 -5.01 23.66
CA ASP A 181 15.11 -5.36 23.24
C ASP A 181 15.06 -6.28 22.00
N ALA A 182 15.36 -5.74 20.82
CA ALA A 182 15.34 -6.50 19.56
C ALA A 182 16.44 -7.57 19.51
N SER A 183 17.50 -7.43 20.31
CA SER A 183 18.61 -8.40 20.41
C SER A 183 18.30 -9.60 21.31
N ALA A 184 17.17 -9.55 22.01
CA ALA A 184 16.78 -10.65 22.89
C ALA A 184 16.42 -11.89 22.06
N SER A 185 16.74 -13.04 22.58
CA SER A 185 16.48 -14.31 21.91
C SER A 185 15.02 -14.72 22.02
N ASN A 186 14.16 -14.10 21.21
CA ASN A 186 12.94 -14.77 20.84
C ASN A 186 13.03 -15.22 19.38
N GLU A 187 12.41 -16.34 19.09
CA GLU A 187 12.51 -17.03 17.79
C GLU A 187 12.15 -16.16 16.58
N HIS A 188 11.39 -15.07 16.80
CA HIS A 188 10.82 -14.24 15.73
C HIS A 188 11.28 -12.80 15.74
N GLY A 189 12.13 -12.38 16.68
CA GLY A 189 12.53 -10.96 16.81
C GLY A 189 11.35 -10.03 17.11
N HIS A 190 10.34 -10.53 17.86
CA HIS A 190 9.16 -9.76 18.22
C HIS A 190 9.26 -9.20 19.63
N GLY A 191 8.81 -7.96 19.81
CA GLY A 191 8.61 -7.32 21.09
C GLY A 191 7.35 -6.45 21.00
N ARG A 192 6.18 -6.99 21.42
CA ARG A 192 4.88 -6.37 21.18
C ARG A 192 4.04 -6.31 22.44
N VAL A 193 3.23 -5.29 22.53
CA VAL A 193 2.11 -5.22 23.47
C VAL A 193 0.80 -5.04 22.70
N MET A 194 -0.32 -5.48 23.30
CA MET A 194 -1.64 -5.36 22.69
C MET A 194 -2.71 -5.12 23.75
N GLN A 195 -3.64 -4.27 23.38
CA GLN A 195 -4.89 -4.09 24.11
C GLN A 195 -6.10 -4.38 23.23
N VAL A 196 -7.17 -4.85 23.85
CA VAL A 196 -8.51 -4.89 23.26
C VAL A 196 -9.20 -3.57 23.61
N VAL A 197 -9.63 -2.85 22.59
CA VAL A 197 -10.29 -1.55 22.75
C VAL A 197 -11.69 -1.64 22.16
N ASP A 198 -12.70 -1.37 22.99
CA ASP A 198 -14.08 -1.25 22.51
C ASP A 198 -14.24 0.06 21.75
N VAL A 199 -14.88 0.00 20.60
CA VAL A 199 -15.07 1.14 19.69
C VAL A 199 -16.49 1.16 19.15
N LYS A 200 -16.92 2.30 18.61
CA LYS A 200 -18.17 2.39 17.84
C LYS A 200 -17.89 2.12 16.37
N PRO A 201 -18.79 1.40 15.66
CA PRO A 201 -18.66 1.21 14.22
C PRO A 201 -18.72 2.54 13.47
N ARG A 202 -18.08 2.59 12.31
CA ARG A 202 -18.09 3.76 11.41
C ARG A 202 -17.66 5.05 12.12
N ARG A 203 -16.55 4.97 12.85
CA ARG A 203 -15.89 6.11 13.49
C ARG A 203 -14.45 6.21 13.04
N CYS A 204 -13.93 7.44 13.10
CA CYS A 204 -12.51 7.73 12.88
C CYS A 204 -11.82 7.88 14.23
N TYR A 205 -10.75 7.14 14.43
CA TYR A 205 -9.91 7.21 15.62
C TYR A 205 -8.50 7.65 15.25
N ARG A 206 -7.85 8.35 16.18
CA ARG A 206 -6.42 8.66 16.10
C ARG A 206 -5.69 7.91 17.20
N ILE A 207 -4.66 7.18 16.81
CA ILE A 207 -3.76 6.50 17.73
C ILE A 207 -2.45 7.28 17.74
N ARG A 208 -1.93 7.57 18.95
CA ARG A 208 -0.65 8.23 19.17
C ARG A 208 0.22 7.40 20.10
N VAL A 209 1.51 7.41 19.89
CA VAL A 209 2.50 6.82 20.81
C VAL A 209 3.80 7.60 20.72
N TRP A 210 4.42 7.87 21.84
CA TRP A 210 5.78 8.39 21.89
C TRP A 210 6.75 7.24 21.81
N VAL A 211 7.77 7.39 20.93
CA VAL A 211 8.77 6.35 20.68
C VAL A 211 10.18 6.93 20.74
N LYS A 212 11.12 6.12 21.25
CA LYS A 212 12.56 6.37 21.24
C LYS A 212 13.28 5.13 20.77
N THR A 213 14.36 5.29 20.01
CA THR A 213 15.14 4.17 19.45
C THR A 213 16.64 4.31 19.80
N GLU A 214 17.32 3.17 19.93
CA GLU A 214 18.77 3.09 20.10
C GLU A 214 19.34 1.90 19.31
N GLY A 215 20.08 2.19 18.23
CA GLY A 215 20.71 1.19 17.39
C GLY A 215 19.76 0.20 16.71
N LEU A 216 18.47 0.56 16.56
CA LEU A 216 17.44 -0.30 16.01
C LEU A 216 17.71 -0.72 14.57
N ALA A 217 17.67 -2.01 14.30
CA ALA A 217 17.73 -2.58 12.97
C ALA A 217 16.84 -3.85 12.86
N PRO A 218 16.15 -4.02 11.73
CA PRO A 218 15.90 -2.99 10.71
C PRO A 218 15.06 -1.83 11.26
N THR A 219 15.22 -0.64 10.72
CA THR A 219 14.46 0.55 11.19
C THR A 219 12.95 0.45 10.98
N GLY A 220 12.51 -0.35 10.00
CA GLY A 220 11.11 -0.68 9.75
C GLY A 220 10.54 -1.82 10.62
N ALA A 221 11.25 -2.27 11.66
CA ALA A 221 10.71 -3.25 12.61
C ALA A 221 9.58 -2.69 13.46
N LEU A 222 9.56 -1.36 13.68
CA LEU A 222 8.50 -0.71 14.45
C LEU A 222 7.18 -0.67 13.67
N ARG A 223 6.12 -1.19 14.31
CA ARG A 223 4.76 -1.15 13.75
C ARG A 223 3.72 -0.85 14.82
N MET A 224 2.63 -0.22 14.39
CA MET A 224 1.33 -0.33 15.03
C MET A 224 0.42 -1.16 14.12
N MET A 225 -0.29 -2.13 14.70
CA MET A 225 -1.16 -3.02 13.93
C MET A 225 -2.54 -3.05 14.58
N VAL A 226 -3.58 -2.93 13.77
CA VAL A 226 -4.96 -3.01 14.24
C VAL A 226 -5.67 -4.16 13.55
N LEU A 227 -6.23 -5.05 14.34
CA LEU A 227 -6.97 -6.23 13.87
C LEU A 227 -8.42 -6.19 14.35
N ASP A 228 -9.33 -6.64 13.48
CA ASP A 228 -10.71 -6.97 13.78
C ASP A 228 -10.91 -8.48 13.60
N GLU A 229 -11.14 -9.22 14.68
CA GLU A 229 -11.33 -10.68 14.70
C GLU A 229 -10.27 -11.50 13.92
N GLY A 230 -9.17 -10.93 13.55
CA GLY A 230 -8.10 -11.54 12.73
C GLY A 230 -7.91 -10.88 11.37
N ARG A 231 -8.89 -10.12 10.88
CA ARG A 231 -8.72 -9.26 9.71
C ARG A 231 -7.81 -8.09 10.06
N ASN A 232 -6.81 -7.87 9.23
CA ASN A 232 -5.86 -6.78 9.41
C ASN A 232 -6.44 -5.49 8.81
N LEU A 233 -6.80 -4.52 9.66
CA LEU A 233 -7.30 -3.22 9.21
C LEU A 233 -6.16 -2.27 8.87
N ALA A 234 -5.10 -2.24 9.68
CA ALA A 234 -3.99 -1.32 9.50
C ALA A 234 -2.67 -1.92 10.01
N PRO A 235 -1.81 -2.45 9.13
CA PRO A 235 -0.47 -2.92 9.50
C PRO A 235 0.55 -1.79 9.38
N ARG A 236 0.33 -0.66 10.06
CA ARG A 236 1.13 0.55 9.90
C ARG A 236 2.58 0.32 10.31
N GLN A 237 3.49 0.28 9.34
CA GLN A 237 4.93 0.29 9.53
C GLN A 237 5.43 1.74 9.54
N PHE A 238 6.32 2.06 10.48
CA PHE A 238 6.95 3.37 10.58
C PHE A 238 8.43 3.27 10.23
N ASP A 239 8.91 4.20 9.43
CA ASP A 239 10.33 4.35 9.17
C ASP A 239 10.89 5.36 10.19
N VAL A 240 11.58 4.84 11.21
CA VAL A 240 12.22 5.63 12.26
C VAL A 240 13.74 5.63 12.06
N ALA A 241 14.44 6.60 12.64
CA ALA A 241 15.90 6.54 12.66
C ALA A 241 16.38 5.36 13.52
N ALA A 242 17.53 4.78 13.19
CA ALA A 242 18.12 3.70 14.00
C ALA A 242 18.33 4.13 15.46
N THR A 243 18.69 5.41 15.66
CA THR A 243 18.77 6.05 16.97
C THR A 243 18.09 7.42 16.89
N SER A 244 17.09 7.62 17.72
CA SER A 244 16.36 8.89 17.85
C SER A 244 16.02 9.16 19.29
N ASP A 245 15.88 10.43 19.64
CA ASP A 245 15.20 10.83 20.87
C ASP A 245 13.69 10.66 20.69
N TRP A 246 12.92 10.91 21.75
CA TRP A 246 11.49 10.80 21.78
C TRP A 246 10.84 11.58 20.63
N GLN A 247 9.96 10.90 19.89
CA GLN A 247 9.13 11.47 18.84
C GLN A 247 7.72 10.87 18.91
N GLU A 248 6.71 11.66 18.60
CA GLU A 248 5.35 11.18 18.52
C GLU A 248 5.08 10.56 17.15
N LEU A 249 4.52 9.36 17.14
CA LEU A 249 3.99 8.70 15.95
C LEU A 249 2.47 8.71 16.02
N THR A 250 1.83 9.04 14.90
CA THR A 250 0.38 9.10 14.80
C THR A 250 -0.14 8.27 13.63
N MET A 251 -1.34 7.70 13.79
CA MET A 251 -2.09 7.10 12.69
C MET A 251 -3.58 7.32 12.85
N LEU A 252 -4.29 7.45 11.72
CA LEU A 252 -5.75 7.37 11.70
C LEU A 252 -6.18 5.93 11.50
N LEU A 253 -7.35 5.61 12.03
CA LEU A 253 -8.03 4.34 11.91
C LEU A 253 -9.52 4.58 11.70
N ASN A 254 -10.12 3.93 10.70
CA ASN A 254 -11.56 3.78 10.61
C ASN A 254 -11.97 2.43 11.21
N SER A 255 -12.90 2.42 12.16
CA SER A 255 -13.35 1.19 12.81
C SER A 255 -14.15 0.25 11.91
N GLN A 256 -14.51 0.69 10.71
CA GLN A 256 -15.38 -0.08 9.80
C GLN A 256 -16.68 -0.50 10.52
N THR A 257 -17.01 -1.78 10.49
CA THR A 257 -18.16 -2.35 11.21
C THR A 257 -17.81 -2.88 12.60
N SER A 258 -16.57 -2.71 13.04
CA SER A 258 -16.06 -3.30 14.27
C SER A 258 -16.60 -2.60 15.51
N THR A 259 -16.87 -3.38 16.56
CA THR A 259 -17.22 -2.91 17.90
C THR A 259 -16.09 -3.12 18.91
N SER A 260 -15.05 -3.87 18.53
CA SER A 260 -13.89 -4.15 19.36
C SER A 260 -12.67 -4.38 18.47
N LEU A 261 -11.53 -3.82 18.84
CA LEU A 261 -10.29 -3.88 18.06
C LEU A 261 -9.14 -4.39 18.92
N ARG A 262 -8.25 -5.18 18.32
CA ARG A 262 -6.94 -5.51 18.90
C ARG A 262 -5.92 -4.53 18.37
N VAL A 263 -5.40 -3.69 19.24
CA VAL A 263 -4.44 -2.64 18.89
C VAL A 263 -3.06 -3.05 19.43
N TYR A 264 -2.11 -3.24 18.53
CA TYR A 264 -0.73 -3.63 18.83
C TYR A 264 0.22 -2.47 18.61
N ALA A 265 1.26 -2.40 19.42
CA ALA A 265 2.44 -1.58 19.15
C ALA A 265 3.72 -2.36 19.52
N GLY A 266 4.83 -2.11 18.80
CA GLY A 266 6.11 -2.72 19.11
C GLY A 266 6.94 -3.13 17.91
N LEU A 267 7.77 -4.15 18.08
CA LEU A 267 8.72 -4.66 17.10
C LEU A 267 8.23 -5.94 16.43
N TRP A 268 8.42 -6.00 15.12
CA TRP A 268 8.28 -7.21 14.29
C TRP A 268 9.57 -7.47 13.52
N ASN A 269 10.13 -8.66 13.68
CA ASN A 269 11.39 -9.08 13.04
C ASN A 269 12.56 -8.12 13.35
N GLY A 270 12.66 -7.66 14.60
CA GLY A 270 13.79 -6.88 15.06
C GLY A 270 15.04 -7.77 15.17
N GLU A 271 16.19 -7.28 14.72
CA GLU A 271 17.46 -8.01 14.75
C GLU A 271 18.37 -7.52 15.87
N ARG A 272 18.34 -6.21 16.15
CA ARG A 272 19.18 -5.56 17.17
C ARG A 272 18.63 -4.20 17.57
N GLY A 273 19.14 -3.69 18.70
CA GLY A 273 18.82 -2.37 19.22
C GLY A 273 17.64 -2.40 20.17
N ARG A 274 17.16 -1.22 20.53
CA ARG A 274 16.11 -1.01 21.51
C ARG A 274 15.04 -0.05 20.99
N LEU A 275 13.83 -0.30 21.44
CA LEU A 275 12.67 0.57 21.28
C LEU A 275 12.10 0.87 22.66
N TRP A 276 11.77 2.13 22.92
CA TRP A 276 10.89 2.53 24.04
C TRP A 276 9.59 3.06 23.50
N LEU A 277 8.48 2.69 24.16
CA LEU A 277 7.14 3.26 23.94
C LEU A 277 6.68 3.93 25.22
N ASP A 278 5.98 5.06 25.08
CA ASP A 278 5.39 5.79 26.19
C ASP A 278 4.17 6.60 25.73
N ASP A 279 3.32 7.05 26.66
CA ASP A 279 2.15 7.91 26.40
C ASP A 279 1.31 7.43 25.18
N TRP A 280 0.97 6.14 25.15
CA TRP A 280 0.18 5.53 24.09
C TRP A 280 -1.31 5.82 24.29
N THR A 281 -1.94 6.47 23.32
CA THR A 281 -3.34 6.92 23.41
C THR A 281 -4.14 6.55 22.17
N ILE A 282 -5.46 6.45 22.33
CA ILE A 282 -6.45 6.40 21.25
C ILE A 282 -7.58 7.37 21.58
N GLU A 283 -8.03 8.12 20.58
CA GLU A 283 -9.12 9.08 20.72
C GLU A 283 -10.00 9.08 19.46
N GLU A 284 -11.30 9.31 19.61
CA GLU A 284 -12.20 9.57 18.47
C GLU A 284 -11.90 10.97 17.92
N VAL A 285 -11.82 11.12 16.57
CA VAL A 285 -11.56 12.41 15.92
C VAL A 285 -12.64 12.76 14.92
N GLY A 286 -12.92 14.07 14.80
CA GLY A 286 -13.94 14.61 13.94
C GLY A 286 -13.50 14.74 12.47
N LEU A 287 -13.76 15.89 11.89
CA LEU A 287 -13.68 16.20 10.46
C LEU A 287 -12.25 16.31 9.89
N LEU A 288 -11.34 15.49 10.38
CA LEU A 288 -9.96 15.46 9.87
C LEU A 288 -9.88 14.77 8.50
N ASN A 289 -9.27 15.43 7.53
CA ASN A 289 -9.10 14.92 6.17
C ASN A 289 -10.43 14.61 5.44
N VAL A 290 -11.45 15.43 5.61
CA VAL A 290 -12.74 15.27 4.93
C VAL A 290 -12.55 15.30 3.42
N LEU A 291 -13.02 14.25 2.73
CA LEU A 291 -13.05 14.17 1.28
C LEU A 291 -14.28 14.90 0.73
N ARG A 292 -14.09 15.67 -0.36
CA ARG A 292 -15.15 16.49 -0.97
C ARG A 292 -15.24 16.24 -2.47
N ARG A 293 -16.00 15.22 -2.85
CA ARG A 293 -16.38 14.88 -4.23
C ARG A 293 -17.76 14.24 -4.24
N ASP A 294 -18.34 14.02 -5.40
CA ASP A 294 -19.70 13.47 -5.53
C ASP A 294 -19.84 12.11 -4.83
N GLY A 295 -18.81 11.25 -4.94
CA GLY A 295 -18.76 9.94 -4.28
C GLY A 295 -18.51 9.98 -2.77
N THR A 296 -18.32 11.16 -2.15
CA THR A 296 -18.08 11.33 -0.71
C THR A 296 -18.93 12.46 -0.12
N PRO A 297 -20.28 12.31 -0.11
CA PRO A 297 -21.16 13.35 0.42
C PRO A 297 -20.95 13.57 1.91
N VAL A 298 -21.20 14.81 2.35
CA VAL A 298 -21.31 15.19 3.76
C VAL A 298 -22.78 15.38 4.09
N SER A 299 -23.21 14.87 5.26
CA SER A 299 -24.56 15.04 5.75
C SER A 299 -24.56 15.52 7.20
N VAL A 300 -25.44 16.47 7.49
CA VAL A 300 -25.67 16.98 8.84
C VAL A 300 -27.17 16.88 9.14
N THR A 301 -27.52 16.21 10.24
CA THR A 301 -28.91 16.09 10.70
C THR A 301 -29.01 16.52 12.16
N ASN A 302 -30.24 16.72 12.63
CA ASN A 302 -30.50 16.88 14.07
C ASN A 302 -30.33 15.55 14.81
N ALA A 303 -30.31 15.57 16.13
CA ALA A 303 -29.98 14.42 16.98
C ALA A 303 -30.83 13.17 16.77
N ASP A 304 -32.08 13.29 16.30
CA ASP A 304 -32.98 12.17 16.00
C ASP A 304 -32.96 11.74 14.52
N GLY A 305 -32.16 12.42 13.67
CA GLY A 305 -32.05 12.14 12.24
C GLY A 305 -33.27 12.56 11.40
N ALA A 306 -34.29 13.19 12.00
CA ALA A 306 -35.53 13.51 11.32
C ALA A 306 -35.43 14.76 10.42
N LEU A 307 -34.51 15.67 10.70
CA LEU A 307 -34.29 16.90 9.94
C LEU A 307 -32.87 16.91 9.36
N THR A 308 -32.78 16.97 8.04
CA THR A 308 -31.49 17.22 7.36
C THR A 308 -31.28 18.72 7.17
N TYR A 309 -30.10 19.17 7.57
CA TYR A 309 -29.66 20.54 7.38
C TYR A 309 -28.97 20.73 6.01
N GLU A 310 -28.97 21.97 5.52
CA GLU A 310 -28.52 22.31 4.18
C GLU A 310 -27.18 23.09 4.25
N GLU A 311 -26.16 22.61 3.56
CA GLU A 311 -24.85 23.26 3.43
C GLU A 311 -25.00 24.64 2.76
N GLY A 312 -24.34 25.65 3.29
CA GLY A 312 -24.41 27.03 2.84
C GLY A 312 -25.61 27.83 3.38
N ARG A 313 -26.59 27.16 4.01
CA ARG A 313 -27.74 27.76 4.68
C ARG A 313 -27.71 27.57 6.19
N ASP A 314 -27.60 26.30 6.62
CA ASP A 314 -27.67 25.95 8.04
C ASP A 314 -26.29 25.74 8.66
N TYR A 315 -25.32 25.37 7.84
CA TYR A 315 -23.91 25.28 8.21
C TYR A 315 -23.02 25.67 7.03
N ASP A 316 -21.86 26.21 7.31
CA ASP A 316 -20.86 26.54 6.29
C ASP A 316 -20.30 25.27 5.66
N ARG A 317 -19.74 25.38 4.45
CA ARG A 317 -19.12 24.25 3.77
C ARG A 317 -18.14 23.54 4.67
N ILE A 318 -18.40 22.26 4.95
CA ILE A 318 -17.49 21.40 5.68
C ILE A 318 -16.37 20.95 4.73
N GLU A 319 -15.16 21.40 4.98
CA GLU A 319 -13.96 20.98 4.26
C GLU A 319 -12.74 21.05 5.15
N ASP A 320 -11.70 20.31 4.81
CA ASP A 320 -10.42 20.39 5.47
C ASP A 320 -9.42 21.09 4.54
N PRO A 321 -9.10 22.38 4.77
CA PRO A 321 -8.21 23.14 3.88
C PRO A 321 -6.78 22.59 3.86
N GLU A 322 -6.41 21.81 4.87
CA GLU A 322 -5.11 21.15 4.95
C GLU A 322 -5.19 19.66 4.57
N LEU A 323 -6.23 19.24 3.85
CA LEU A 323 -6.43 17.83 3.45
C LEU A 323 -5.11 17.19 3.02
N SER A 324 -4.66 16.21 3.81
CA SER A 324 -3.49 15.39 3.54
C SER A 324 -3.65 14.02 4.18
N PRO A 325 -3.92 12.98 3.39
CA PRO A 325 -4.06 11.62 3.93
C PRO A 325 -2.87 11.15 4.78
N TRP A 326 -1.70 11.74 4.54
CA TRP A 326 -0.45 11.39 5.23
C TRP A 326 -0.20 12.13 6.54
N ARG A 327 -1.07 13.11 6.89
CA ARG A 327 -0.97 13.90 8.11
C ARG A 327 -2.17 13.67 9.01
N SER A 328 -1.91 13.20 10.23
CA SER A 328 -2.91 12.93 11.26
C SER A 328 -2.60 13.63 12.60
N ASP A 329 -1.56 14.43 12.62
CA ASP A 329 -0.98 15.09 13.81
C ASP A 329 -1.59 16.45 14.14
N ARG A 330 -2.69 16.83 13.51
CA ARG A 330 -3.34 18.14 13.65
C ARG A 330 -4.79 18.04 14.15
N ASP A 331 -5.34 19.16 14.59
CA ASP A 331 -6.74 19.23 15.00
C ASP A 331 -7.69 19.20 13.81
N ALA A 332 -8.86 18.60 14.02
CA ALA A 332 -9.94 18.59 13.06
C ALA A 332 -10.63 19.96 13.00
N PRO A 333 -11.02 20.46 11.81
CA PRO A 333 -11.83 21.68 11.72
C PRO A 333 -13.20 21.48 12.34
N PRO A 334 -13.78 22.51 13.00
CA PRO A 334 -15.16 22.48 13.48
C PRO A 334 -16.16 22.76 12.34
N VAL A 335 -17.44 22.52 12.62
CA VAL A 335 -18.54 22.99 11.78
C VAL A 335 -18.94 24.41 12.18
N HIS A 336 -18.92 25.35 11.24
CA HIS A 336 -19.37 26.73 11.48
C HIS A 336 -20.84 26.90 11.14
N ILE A 337 -21.58 27.62 12.01
CA ILE A 337 -23.01 27.86 11.90
C ILE A 337 -23.23 29.32 11.49
N PRO A 338 -23.75 29.62 10.28
CA PRO A 338 -23.99 30.98 9.79
C PRO A 338 -25.19 31.65 10.47
N ASP A 339 -25.28 32.99 10.33
CA ASP A 339 -26.44 33.75 10.79
C ASP A 339 -27.70 33.31 10.04
N GLY A 340 -28.80 33.13 10.79
CA GLY A 340 -30.09 32.72 10.22
C GLY A 340 -30.23 31.22 9.97
N SER A 341 -29.27 30.41 10.43
CA SER A 341 -29.34 28.95 10.46
C SER A 341 -30.55 28.45 11.26
N ARG A 342 -31.03 27.26 10.91
CA ARG A 342 -32.00 26.50 11.73
C ARG A 342 -31.35 25.77 12.91
N ILE A 343 -30.01 25.70 12.91
CA ILE A 343 -29.22 25.13 14.01
C ILE A 343 -29.01 26.23 15.06
N SER A 344 -29.22 25.91 16.31
CA SER A 344 -29.13 26.81 17.44
C SER A 344 -28.03 26.39 18.41
N ASP A 345 -27.58 27.34 19.22
CA ASP A 345 -26.68 27.08 20.35
C ASP A 345 -27.29 26.03 21.31
N GLY A 346 -26.49 25.03 21.69
CA GLY A 346 -26.90 23.90 22.53
C GLY A 346 -27.54 22.74 21.75
N ASP A 347 -27.69 22.83 20.43
CA ASP A 347 -28.20 21.70 19.63
C ASP A 347 -27.17 20.57 19.53
N ASP A 348 -27.66 19.34 19.49
CA ASP A 348 -26.89 18.16 19.15
C ASP A 348 -27.17 17.77 17.69
N LEU A 349 -26.09 17.47 16.95
CA LEU A 349 -26.12 17.12 15.54
C LEU A 349 -25.56 15.72 15.33
N LEU A 350 -25.98 15.08 14.23
CA LEU A 350 -25.31 13.91 13.69
C LEU A 350 -24.65 14.29 12.35
N VAL A 351 -23.34 14.05 12.27
CA VAL A 351 -22.55 14.40 11.09
C VAL A 351 -21.97 13.14 10.46
N SER A 352 -22.15 13.00 9.15
CA SER A 352 -21.58 11.91 8.36
C SER A 352 -20.67 12.48 7.29
N TRP A 353 -19.50 11.83 7.09
CA TRP A 353 -18.51 12.23 6.10
C TRP A 353 -17.63 11.04 5.69
N TYR A 354 -16.69 11.29 4.79
CA TYR A 354 -15.69 10.31 4.36
C TYR A 354 -14.28 10.87 4.58
N HIS A 355 -13.35 10.02 5.01
CA HIS A 355 -11.95 10.38 5.14
C HIS A 355 -11.05 9.29 4.55
N PRO A 356 -9.86 9.64 4.02
CA PRO A 356 -8.84 8.68 3.59
C PRO A 356 -7.99 8.24 4.78
N MET A 357 -7.27 7.14 4.60
CA MET A 357 -6.38 6.61 5.60
C MET A 357 -5.10 6.06 4.97
N VAL A 358 -3.97 6.22 5.66
CA VAL A 358 -2.74 5.48 5.36
C VAL A 358 -2.85 4.09 5.97
N VAL A 359 -2.86 3.06 5.13
CA VAL A 359 -2.99 1.66 5.60
C VAL A 359 -1.64 1.11 6.04
N ASN A 360 -0.60 1.24 5.20
CA ASN A 360 0.76 0.80 5.52
C ASN A 360 1.79 1.76 4.93
N ARG A 361 2.88 2.04 5.65
CA ARG A 361 3.91 3.03 5.25
C ARG A 361 3.27 4.34 4.78
N SER A 362 3.38 4.66 3.49
CA SER A 362 2.75 5.83 2.85
C SER A 362 1.57 5.47 1.94
N GLN A 363 1.05 4.24 2.02
CA GLN A 363 0.01 3.74 1.15
C GLN A 363 -1.34 4.39 1.43
N VAL A 364 -1.90 5.03 0.42
CA VAL A 364 -3.27 5.56 0.38
C VAL A 364 -3.91 5.10 -0.93
N THR A 365 -5.00 4.36 -0.84
CA THR A 365 -5.68 3.81 -2.01
C THR A 365 -6.48 4.90 -2.74
N VAL A 366 -6.48 4.86 -4.06
CA VAL A 366 -7.29 5.73 -4.95
C VAL A 366 -8.65 5.08 -5.19
N CYS A 367 -9.71 5.87 -5.24
CA CYS A 367 -11.04 5.38 -5.59
C CYS A 367 -11.15 5.01 -7.08
N MET A 368 -11.28 3.72 -7.37
CA MET A 368 -11.39 3.21 -8.74
C MET A 368 -12.70 3.59 -9.45
N GLY A 369 -13.73 3.94 -8.69
CA GLY A 369 -15.03 4.34 -9.22
C GLY A 369 -15.12 5.78 -9.73
N GLU A 370 -14.07 6.60 -9.49
CA GLU A 370 -14.08 8.02 -9.85
C GLU A 370 -13.56 8.26 -11.27
N GLU A 371 -14.36 8.90 -12.11
CA GLU A 371 -14.00 9.19 -13.50
C GLU A 371 -12.74 10.07 -13.61
N ARG A 372 -12.57 11.00 -12.68
CA ARG A 372 -11.46 11.95 -12.67
C ARG A 372 -10.08 11.30 -12.63
N ILE A 373 -9.93 10.11 -12.04
CA ILE A 373 -8.63 9.42 -12.01
C ILE A 373 -8.17 9.04 -13.43
N TYR A 374 -9.12 8.62 -14.27
CA TYR A 374 -8.81 8.21 -15.65
C TYR A 374 -8.47 9.40 -16.55
N GLU A 375 -9.06 10.57 -16.30
CA GLU A 375 -8.66 11.82 -16.98
C GLU A 375 -7.22 12.20 -16.66
N ILE A 376 -6.80 12.04 -15.38
CA ILE A 376 -5.42 12.25 -14.96
C ILE A 376 -4.50 11.24 -15.65
N MET A 377 -4.85 9.95 -15.61
CA MET A 377 -4.07 8.88 -16.26
C MET A 377 -3.95 9.09 -17.77
N GLU A 378 -5.01 9.56 -18.45
CA GLU A 378 -5.00 9.90 -19.88
C GLU A 378 -3.98 11.02 -20.16
N ARG A 379 -3.98 12.07 -19.34
CA ARG A 379 -3.03 13.17 -19.49
C ARG A 379 -1.58 12.72 -19.29
N GLU A 380 -1.34 11.92 -18.27
CA GLU A 380 0.00 11.39 -17.98
C GLU A 380 0.47 10.41 -19.06
N ALA A 381 -0.42 9.56 -19.60
CA ALA A 381 -0.10 8.66 -20.70
C ALA A 381 0.30 9.41 -21.99
N GLN A 382 -0.37 10.53 -22.27
CA GLN A 382 0.00 11.39 -23.39
C GLN A 382 1.44 11.91 -23.24
N LEU A 383 1.76 12.49 -22.07
CA LEU A 383 3.10 13.01 -21.79
C LEU A 383 4.16 11.91 -21.79
N LEU A 384 3.79 10.75 -21.28
CA LEU A 384 4.67 9.59 -21.29
C LEU A 384 5.03 9.18 -22.73
N ALA A 385 4.07 9.12 -23.63
CA ALA A 385 4.33 8.81 -25.06
C ALA A 385 5.22 9.86 -25.73
N GLU A 386 5.12 11.13 -25.32
CA GLU A 386 5.94 12.23 -25.84
C GLU A 386 7.38 12.19 -25.32
N HIS A 387 7.57 11.95 -24.01
CA HIS A 387 8.87 12.09 -23.33
C HIS A 387 9.60 10.76 -23.12
N LEU A 388 8.88 9.65 -23.01
CA LEU A 388 9.42 8.30 -22.78
C LEU A 388 8.76 7.28 -23.73
N PRO A 389 9.09 7.27 -25.02
CA PRO A 389 8.50 6.34 -25.98
C PRO A 389 8.96 4.89 -25.70
N SER A 390 8.25 4.20 -24.81
CA SER A 390 8.41 2.78 -24.52
C SER A 390 7.33 1.95 -25.23
N GLN A 391 7.62 0.70 -25.52
CA GLN A 391 6.62 -0.26 -26.03
C GLN A 391 6.16 -1.24 -24.94
N THR A 392 6.80 -1.21 -23.77
CA THR A 392 6.46 -2.08 -22.64
C THR A 392 6.15 -1.22 -21.40
N PHE A 393 5.08 -1.55 -20.71
CA PHE A 393 4.63 -0.87 -19.50
C PHE A 393 4.33 -1.89 -18.39
N LEU A 394 4.49 -1.50 -17.14
CA LEU A 394 4.08 -2.30 -15.98
C LEU A 394 3.05 -1.51 -15.16
N LEU A 395 1.82 -1.99 -15.08
CA LEU A 395 0.81 -1.41 -14.21
C LEU A 395 1.13 -1.73 -12.74
N ALA A 396 1.10 -0.69 -11.91
CA ALA A 396 1.36 -0.79 -10.48
C ALA A 396 0.05 -0.84 -9.69
N THR A 397 -0.89 -1.71 -10.10
CA THR A 397 -2.18 -1.93 -9.43
C THR A 397 -2.06 -3.12 -8.49
N ASP A 398 -1.13 -3.01 -7.54
CA ASP A 398 -0.85 -3.96 -6.47
C ASP A 398 -1.41 -3.49 -5.14
N GLU A 399 -1.66 -4.42 -4.22
CA GLU A 399 -2.01 -4.19 -2.82
C GLU A 399 -3.13 -3.15 -2.60
N VAL A 400 -4.26 -3.28 -3.29
CA VAL A 400 -5.42 -2.37 -3.19
C VAL A 400 -6.14 -2.63 -1.85
N ARG A 401 -5.68 -2.01 -0.75
CA ARG A 401 -6.09 -2.31 0.63
C ARG A 401 -7.32 -1.54 1.13
N ALA A 402 -7.93 -0.69 0.32
CA ALA A 402 -9.20 -0.04 0.62
C ALA A 402 -10.05 0.04 -0.64
N GLY A 403 -11.35 -0.04 -0.54
CA GLY A 403 -12.28 0.03 -1.68
C GLY A 403 -13.69 -0.33 -1.30
N GLY A 404 -14.67 0.00 -2.16
CA GLY A 404 -16.06 -0.40 -2.00
C GLY A 404 -16.88 0.41 -0.99
N SER A 405 -16.27 1.33 -0.26
CA SER A 405 -16.93 1.99 0.87
C SER A 405 -17.53 3.37 0.55
N CYS A 406 -17.03 4.08 -0.46
CA CYS A 406 -17.58 5.36 -0.87
C CYS A 406 -18.77 5.20 -1.85
N GLU A 407 -19.57 6.24 -2.07
CA GLU A 407 -20.77 6.17 -2.92
C GLU A 407 -20.45 5.79 -4.38
N ALA A 408 -19.27 6.13 -4.89
CA ALA A 408 -18.84 5.76 -6.25
C ALA A 408 -18.56 4.24 -6.41
N CYS A 409 -18.29 3.54 -5.31
CA CYS A 409 -17.91 2.12 -5.30
C CYS A 409 -18.91 1.21 -4.61
N ARG A 410 -19.73 1.76 -3.68
CA ARG A 410 -20.64 0.99 -2.82
C ARG A 410 -21.60 0.11 -3.63
N GLY A 411 -21.66 -1.16 -3.23
CA GLY A 411 -22.55 -2.15 -3.84
C GLY A 411 -22.09 -2.66 -5.21
N ARG A 412 -20.93 -2.25 -5.69
CA ARG A 412 -20.29 -2.83 -6.87
C ARG A 412 -19.52 -4.09 -6.50
N ASP A 413 -19.47 -5.04 -7.41
CA ASP A 413 -18.52 -6.16 -7.30
C ASP A 413 -17.08 -5.62 -7.40
N MET A 414 -16.24 -5.95 -6.41
CA MET A 414 -14.88 -5.39 -6.34
C MET A 414 -13.95 -6.03 -7.34
N GLY A 415 -14.17 -7.30 -7.70
CA GLY A 415 -13.42 -7.97 -8.76
C GLY A 415 -13.72 -7.36 -10.14
N GLU A 416 -15.00 -7.08 -10.43
CA GLU A 416 -15.42 -6.37 -11.65
C GLU A 416 -14.88 -4.94 -11.69
N LEU A 417 -14.99 -4.19 -10.59
CA LEU A 417 -14.51 -2.81 -10.50
C LEU A 417 -12.98 -2.72 -10.73
N LEU A 418 -12.22 -3.63 -10.14
CA LEU A 418 -10.78 -3.73 -10.36
C LEU A 418 -10.47 -4.09 -11.82
N GLY A 419 -11.17 -5.05 -12.38
CA GLY A 419 -11.02 -5.46 -13.78
C GLY A 419 -11.33 -4.32 -14.76
N GLU A 420 -12.38 -3.56 -14.52
CA GLU A 420 -12.72 -2.35 -15.27
C GLU A 420 -11.61 -1.30 -15.17
N CYS A 421 -11.10 -1.05 -13.97
CA CYS A 421 -9.99 -0.12 -13.75
C CYS A 421 -8.75 -0.52 -14.58
N ILE A 422 -8.32 -1.77 -14.49
CA ILE A 422 -7.17 -2.30 -15.24
C ILE A 422 -7.41 -2.23 -16.76
N THR A 423 -8.61 -2.54 -17.20
CA THR A 423 -9.00 -2.47 -18.62
C THR A 423 -8.88 -1.03 -19.13
N ARG A 424 -9.42 -0.06 -18.38
CA ARG A 424 -9.33 1.37 -18.72
C ARG A 424 -7.89 1.87 -18.75
N GLN A 425 -7.07 1.51 -17.78
CA GLN A 425 -5.64 1.82 -17.77
C GLN A 425 -4.93 1.28 -19.02
N THR A 426 -5.24 0.04 -19.40
CA THR A 426 -4.71 -0.61 -20.60
C THR A 426 -5.12 0.11 -21.88
N GLU A 427 -6.39 0.47 -21.99
CA GLU A 427 -6.92 1.22 -23.14
C GLU A 427 -6.31 2.61 -23.26
N ILE A 428 -6.15 3.32 -22.13
CA ILE A 428 -5.48 4.63 -22.06
C ILE A 428 -4.07 4.51 -22.65
N LEU A 429 -3.26 3.57 -22.19
CA LEU A 429 -1.90 3.39 -22.69
C LEU A 429 -1.88 3.04 -24.19
N ARG A 430 -2.78 2.18 -24.66
CA ARG A 430 -2.85 1.76 -26.06
C ARG A 430 -3.33 2.87 -27.00
N ARG A 431 -4.12 3.83 -26.53
CA ARG A 431 -4.47 5.01 -27.33
C ARG A 431 -3.25 5.85 -27.68
N HIS A 432 -2.32 6.01 -26.77
CA HIS A 432 -1.11 6.82 -26.97
C HIS A 432 0.07 6.01 -27.49
N THR A 433 0.08 4.69 -27.23
CA THR A 433 1.13 3.76 -27.69
C THR A 433 0.48 2.50 -28.30
N PRO A 434 0.05 2.57 -29.57
CA PRO A 434 -0.55 1.43 -30.25
C PRO A 434 0.36 0.19 -30.25
N GLY A 435 -0.19 -0.96 -29.87
CA GLY A 435 0.57 -2.20 -29.75
C GLY A 435 1.41 -2.35 -28.48
N ALA A 436 1.22 -1.48 -27.50
CA ALA A 436 1.89 -1.57 -26.20
C ALA A 436 1.71 -2.94 -25.54
N ARG A 437 2.81 -3.48 -25.05
CA ARG A 437 2.87 -4.67 -24.22
C ARG A 437 2.69 -4.25 -22.77
N ILE A 438 1.63 -4.73 -22.11
CA ILE A 438 1.29 -4.29 -20.77
C ILE A 438 1.43 -5.44 -19.80
N GLY A 439 2.27 -5.26 -18.80
CA GLY A 439 2.42 -6.11 -17.63
C GLY A 439 1.65 -5.55 -16.45
N ILE A 440 1.37 -6.40 -15.46
CA ILE A 440 0.75 -6.03 -14.18
C ILE A 440 1.29 -6.93 -13.08
N TRP A 441 1.41 -6.41 -11.86
CA TRP A 441 1.66 -7.23 -10.66
C TRP A 441 0.52 -8.22 -10.44
N SER A 442 0.85 -9.44 -10.03
CA SER A 442 -0.08 -10.57 -9.98
C SER A 442 -1.10 -10.51 -8.84
N ASP A 443 -0.75 -9.92 -7.74
CA ASP A 443 -1.35 -10.18 -6.41
C ASP A 443 -2.86 -9.91 -6.34
N MET A 444 -3.34 -8.83 -6.96
CA MET A 444 -4.76 -8.50 -6.98
C MET A 444 -5.58 -9.32 -8.00
N LEU A 445 -4.91 -10.15 -8.81
CA LEU A 445 -5.50 -11.09 -9.77
C LEU A 445 -5.24 -12.56 -9.38
N ASP A 446 -4.67 -12.81 -8.21
CA ASP A 446 -4.16 -14.10 -7.76
C ASP A 446 -4.95 -14.62 -6.56
N PRO A 447 -5.76 -15.69 -6.73
CA PRO A 447 -6.54 -16.27 -5.62
C PRO A 447 -5.66 -16.87 -4.51
N HIS A 448 -4.38 -17.14 -4.79
CA HIS A 448 -3.41 -17.62 -3.82
C HIS A 448 -2.64 -16.48 -3.15
N HIS A 449 -2.97 -15.21 -3.45
CA HIS A 449 -2.32 -14.03 -2.89
C HIS A 449 -3.35 -13.05 -2.30
N ASN A 450 -3.74 -11.99 -3.02
CA ASN A 450 -4.57 -10.90 -2.49
C ASN A 450 -5.99 -10.84 -3.11
N ALA A 451 -6.28 -11.65 -4.13
CA ALA A 451 -7.59 -11.66 -4.80
C ALA A 451 -8.61 -12.52 -4.02
N HIS A 452 -8.98 -12.07 -2.83
CA HIS A 452 -9.92 -12.75 -1.93
C HIS A 452 -10.75 -11.74 -1.13
N GLY A 453 -11.77 -12.21 -0.41
CA GLY A 453 -12.57 -11.43 0.54
C GLY A 453 -11.83 -11.12 1.85
N ASP A 454 -12.45 -10.30 2.68
CA ASP A 454 -11.90 -9.85 3.98
C ASP A 454 -10.50 -9.20 3.89
N TYR A 455 -10.23 -8.55 2.77
CA TYR A 455 -8.92 -7.96 2.49
C TYR A 455 -8.83 -6.53 3.03
N TYR A 456 -8.19 -6.36 4.16
CA TYR A 456 -7.97 -5.06 4.84
C TYR A 456 -9.26 -4.22 5.01
N LEU A 457 -9.29 -3.00 4.45
CA LEU A 457 -10.40 -2.04 4.53
C LEU A 457 -11.34 -2.14 3.30
N VAL A 458 -11.29 -3.23 2.55
CA VAL A 458 -12.15 -3.42 1.38
C VAL A 458 -13.54 -3.87 1.83
N GLU A 459 -14.57 -3.15 1.42
CA GLU A 459 -15.96 -3.58 1.52
C GLU A 459 -16.34 -4.35 0.24
N GLY A 460 -16.22 -5.66 0.29
CA GLY A 460 -16.45 -6.55 -0.85
C GLY A 460 -15.37 -7.61 -1.00
N ASP A 461 -15.32 -8.21 -2.17
CA ASP A 461 -14.48 -9.37 -2.46
C ASP A 461 -13.77 -9.18 -3.82
N PHE A 462 -12.45 -9.42 -3.86
CA PHE A 462 -11.68 -9.42 -5.10
C PHE A 462 -11.64 -10.79 -5.78
N THR A 463 -12.27 -11.81 -5.22
CA THR A 463 -12.36 -13.14 -5.85
C THR A 463 -12.96 -13.01 -7.25
N GLY A 464 -12.33 -13.63 -8.24
CA GLY A 464 -12.78 -13.54 -9.64
C GLY A 464 -12.25 -12.35 -10.43
N SER A 465 -11.52 -11.40 -9.83
CA SER A 465 -10.94 -10.23 -10.52
C SER A 465 -10.17 -10.59 -11.81
N TRP A 466 -9.51 -11.74 -11.83
CA TRP A 466 -8.78 -12.26 -12.98
C TRP A 466 -9.65 -12.60 -14.22
N GLU A 467 -10.98 -12.68 -14.05
CA GLU A 467 -11.91 -12.92 -15.16
C GLU A 467 -12.27 -11.64 -15.92
N HIS A 468 -12.04 -10.48 -15.31
CA HIS A 468 -12.50 -9.17 -15.77
C HIS A 468 -11.40 -8.31 -16.41
N VAL A 469 -10.21 -8.88 -16.65
CA VAL A 469 -9.06 -8.16 -17.22
C VAL A 469 -8.78 -8.58 -18.65
N PRO A 470 -8.09 -7.75 -19.47
CA PRO A 470 -7.67 -8.12 -20.81
C PRO A 470 -6.84 -9.41 -20.81
N SER A 471 -7.16 -10.35 -21.69
CA SER A 471 -6.53 -11.69 -21.74
C SER A 471 -5.07 -11.69 -22.21
N ASP A 472 -4.59 -10.58 -22.78
CA ASP A 472 -3.23 -10.43 -23.30
C ASP A 472 -2.29 -9.70 -22.33
N LEU A 473 -2.73 -9.47 -21.10
CA LEU A 473 -1.86 -8.94 -20.03
C LEU A 473 -0.75 -9.94 -19.67
N ARG A 474 0.43 -9.39 -19.44
CA ARG A 474 1.59 -10.12 -18.93
C ARG A 474 1.61 -10.02 -17.40
N ILE A 475 1.65 -11.16 -16.74
CA ILE A 475 1.50 -11.21 -15.27
C ILE A 475 2.88 -11.29 -14.62
N ALA A 476 3.23 -10.28 -13.79
CA ALA A 476 4.43 -10.27 -12.97
C ALA A 476 4.14 -10.98 -11.63
N VAL A 477 4.41 -12.28 -11.56
CA VAL A 477 4.22 -13.08 -10.36
C VAL A 477 5.29 -12.73 -9.33
N TRP A 478 4.86 -12.42 -8.10
CA TRP A 478 5.75 -11.97 -7.04
C TRP A 478 5.39 -12.56 -5.66
N GLY A 479 6.33 -12.44 -4.73
CA GLY A 479 6.20 -12.90 -3.35
C GLY A 479 7.54 -13.39 -2.80
N GLY A 480 7.76 -13.31 -1.47
CA GLY A 480 9.03 -13.62 -0.83
C GLY A 480 9.49 -15.08 -0.96
N ALA A 481 8.55 -16.04 -1.04
CA ALA A 481 8.81 -17.46 -1.36
C ALA A 481 8.28 -17.80 -2.75
N PRO A 482 8.79 -18.85 -3.43
CA PRO A 482 8.19 -19.33 -4.65
C PRO A 482 6.71 -19.64 -4.45
N ARG A 483 5.87 -19.04 -5.28
CA ARG A 483 4.43 -19.23 -5.28
C ARG A 483 4.06 -20.21 -6.40
N GLU A 484 4.18 -21.48 -6.11
CA GLU A 484 3.95 -22.55 -7.10
C GLU A 484 2.52 -22.55 -7.61
N ASP A 485 1.55 -22.40 -6.71
CA ASP A 485 0.13 -22.38 -7.08
C ASP A 485 -0.23 -21.13 -7.88
N SER A 486 0.32 -19.96 -7.54
CA SER A 486 0.18 -18.72 -8.31
C SER A 486 0.70 -18.89 -9.75
N LEU A 487 1.92 -19.43 -9.90
CA LEU A 487 2.53 -19.61 -11.22
C LEU A 487 1.75 -20.63 -12.07
N ARG A 488 1.28 -21.73 -11.46
CA ARG A 488 0.43 -22.73 -12.09
C ARG A 488 -0.89 -22.12 -12.54
N PHE A 489 -1.55 -21.37 -11.66
CA PHE A 489 -2.83 -20.73 -11.91
C PHE A 489 -2.79 -19.86 -13.18
N PHE A 490 -1.82 -18.96 -13.31
CA PHE A 490 -1.71 -18.10 -14.49
C PHE A 490 -1.27 -18.88 -15.75
N SER A 491 -0.40 -19.88 -15.59
CA SER A 491 0.03 -20.73 -16.69
C SER A 491 -1.12 -21.55 -17.29
N GLU A 492 -1.97 -22.15 -16.47
CA GLU A 492 -3.15 -22.91 -16.92
C GLU A 492 -4.17 -22.04 -17.65
N ARG A 493 -4.22 -20.75 -17.33
CA ARG A 493 -5.04 -19.74 -18.03
C ARG A 493 -4.38 -19.23 -19.32
N GLY A 494 -3.16 -19.68 -19.62
CA GLY A 494 -2.43 -19.27 -20.82
C GLY A 494 -1.82 -17.86 -20.73
N SER A 495 -1.80 -17.25 -19.55
CA SER A 495 -1.23 -15.90 -19.35
C SER A 495 0.30 -15.95 -19.44
N PRO A 496 0.93 -15.07 -20.24
CA PRO A 496 2.38 -14.91 -20.21
C PRO A 496 2.83 -14.41 -18.83
N THR A 497 3.75 -15.11 -18.17
CA THR A 497 4.21 -14.78 -16.83
C THR A 497 5.67 -14.34 -16.82
N LEU A 498 5.95 -13.30 -16.03
CA LEU A 498 7.29 -12.88 -15.63
C LEU A 498 7.42 -13.14 -14.13
N ILE A 499 8.54 -13.69 -13.69
CA ILE A 499 8.80 -13.95 -12.27
C ILE A 499 9.62 -12.81 -11.69
N ALA A 500 9.01 -12.04 -10.79
CA ALA A 500 9.70 -11.06 -9.96
C ALA A 500 10.24 -11.78 -8.72
N CYS A 501 11.55 -11.76 -8.52
CA CYS A 501 12.20 -12.48 -7.42
C CYS A 501 13.53 -11.82 -6.98
N TYR A 502 14.25 -12.44 -6.07
CA TYR A 502 15.42 -11.99 -5.32
C TYR A 502 15.05 -11.41 -3.95
N TYR A 503 14.38 -10.25 -3.86
CA TYR A 503 13.87 -9.62 -2.63
C TYR A 503 14.91 -9.43 -1.52
N ASP A 504 16.08 -8.86 -1.88
CA ASP A 504 17.10 -8.41 -0.94
C ASP A 504 17.75 -9.51 -0.08
N ALA A 505 17.61 -10.77 -0.49
CA ALA A 505 18.24 -11.91 0.16
C ALA A 505 19.78 -11.84 0.07
N ASP A 506 20.45 -12.51 0.99
CA ASP A 506 21.92 -12.55 1.03
C ASP A 506 22.54 -13.42 -0.08
N ASP A 507 21.71 -14.28 -0.71
CA ASP A 507 22.09 -15.17 -1.82
C ASP A 507 20.97 -15.33 -2.86
N LEU A 508 21.22 -16.15 -3.87
CA LEU A 508 20.28 -16.44 -4.96
C LEU A 508 19.51 -17.77 -4.82
N THR A 509 19.52 -18.39 -3.65
CA THR A 509 18.84 -19.69 -3.41
C THR A 509 17.35 -19.61 -3.74
N ASN A 510 16.69 -18.50 -3.42
CA ASN A 510 15.29 -18.27 -3.79
C ASN A 510 15.11 -18.23 -5.32
N VAL A 511 16.02 -17.57 -6.03
CA VAL A 511 15.98 -17.46 -7.50
C VAL A 511 16.17 -18.82 -8.17
N GLU A 512 17.06 -19.67 -7.63
CA GLU A 512 17.25 -21.04 -8.12
C GLU A 512 15.98 -21.91 -7.98
N ARG A 513 15.20 -21.70 -6.89
CA ARG A 513 13.92 -22.39 -6.72
C ARG A 513 12.91 -21.94 -7.77
N TRP A 514 12.79 -20.64 -8.01
CA TRP A 514 11.96 -20.10 -9.09
C TRP A 514 12.36 -20.61 -10.47
N LEU A 515 13.65 -20.70 -10.75
CA LEU A 515 14.16 -21.25 -12.02
C LEU A 515 13.78 -22.72 -12.24
N ARG A 516 13.78 -23.54 -11.18
CA ARG A 516 13.31 -24.94 -11.29
C ARG A 516 11.84 -24.98 -11.66
N LEU A 517 10.99 -24.21 -10.97
CA LEU A 517 9.55 -24.12 -11.26
C LEU A 517 9.28 -23.61 -12.67
N ALA A 518 9.99 -22.58 -13.12
CA ALA A 518 9.83 -21.98 -14.43
C ALA A 518 10.11 -22.97 -15.59
N ARG A 519 11.02 -23.95 -15.39
CA ARG A 519 11.32 -24.98 -16.39
C ARG A 519 10.19 -25.98 -16.58
N GLU A 520 9.38 -26.17 -15.55
CA GLU A 520 8.26 -27.10 -15.52
C GLU A 520 6.92 -26.42 -15.83
N THR A 521 6.92 -25.08 -15.90
CA THR A 521 5.71 -24.28 -16.06
C THR A 521 5.70 -23.61 -17.45
N PRO A 522 4.70 -23.89 -18.30
CA PRO A 522 4.52 -23.20 -19.57
C PRO A 522 4.31 -21.68 -19.39
N HIS A 523 4.49 -20.93 -20.47
CA HIS A 523 4.21 -19.49 -20.54
C HIS A 523 5.07 -18.58 -19.64
N VAL A 524 6.10 -19.10 -18.97
CA VAL A 524 7.10 -18.26 -18.29
C VAL A 524 8.09 -17.71 -19.31
N TRP A 525 8.08 -16.41 -19.53
CA TRP A 525 8.86 -15.74 -20.55
C TRP A 525 9.99 -14.86 -20.01
N GLY A 526 10.02 -14.56 -18.69
CA GLY A 526 11.03 -13.67 -18.13
C GLY A 526 11.21 -13.73 -16.63
N PHE A 527 12.27 -13.05 -16.20
CA PHE A 527 12.61 -12.82 -14.78
C PHE A 527 12.91 -11.35 -14.53
N MET A 528 12.56 -10.87 -13.34
CA MET A 528 12.89 -9.53 -12.89
C MET A 528 13.66 -9.58 -11.57
N TYR A 529 14.85 -8.95 -11.57
CA TYR A 529 15.60 -8.66 -10.37
C TYR A 529 14.86 -7.60 -9.56
N THR A 530 14.26 -8.00 -8.46
CA THR A 530 13.39 -7.14 -7.65
C THR A 530 14.02 -6.91 -6.27
N THR A 531 14.23 -5.65 -5.91
CA THR A 531 14.76 -5.22 -4.62
C THR A 531 13.85 -4.15 -4.02
N TRP A 532 13.62 -4.20 -2.73
CA TRP A 532 12.86 -3.20 -1.96
C TRP A 532 13.78 -2.32 -1.09
N GLU A 533 15.05 -2.72 -0.94
CA GLU A 533 16.06 -2.06 -0.10
C GLU A 533 17.25 -1.51 -0.91
N ARG A 534 17.13 -1.46 -2.24
CA ARG A 534 18.20 -1.03 -3.18
C ARG A 534 19.47 -1.89 -3.09
N LYS A 535 19.34 -3.17 -2.79
CA LYS A 535 20.46 -4.11 -2.75
C LYS A 535 20.74 -4.65 -4.17
N TYR A 536 21.73 -4.08 -4.86
CA TYR A 536 22.14 -4.49 -6.22
C TYR A 536 23.48 -5.26 -6.22
N GLY A 537 23.88 -5.82 -5.07
CA GLY A 537 25.15 -6.55 -4.95
C GLY A 537 25.22 -7.84 -5.76
N LEU A 538 24.08 -8.51 -5.97
CA LEU A 538 23.97 -9.78 -6.71
C LEU A 538 23.42 -9.62 -8.13
N LEU A 539 23.39 -8.40 -8.67
CA LEU A 539 22.79 -8.10 -9.98
C LEU A 539 23.44 -8.91 -11.12
N GLU A 540 24.76 -8.98 -11.17
CA GLU A 540 25.52 -9.70 -12.18
C GLU A 540 25.32 -11.21 -12.07
N ASP A 541 25.39 -11.74 -10.84
CA ASP A 541 25.21 -13.18 -10.57
C ASP A 541 23.79 -13.64 -10.92
N PHE A 542 22.78 -12.81 -10.61
CA PHE A 542 21.40 -13.07 -11.02
C PHE A 542 21.28 -13.09 -12.55
N GLY A 543 21.86 -12.11 -13.26
CA GLY A 543 21.86 -12.04 -14.71
C GLY A 543 22.50 -13.30 -15.34
N ALA A 544 23.62 -13.76 -14.79
CA ALA A 544 24.30 -14.99 -15.20
C ALA A 544 23.43 -16.24 -14.92
N LEU A 545 22.74 -16.28 -13.78
CA LEU A 545 21.91 -17.41 -13.37
C LEU A 545 20.66 -17.59 -14.25
N VAL A 546 19.96 -16.49 -14.60
CA VAL A 546 18.75 -16.50 -15.43
C VAL A 546 19.03 -16.30 -16.93
N GLY A 547 20.28 -16.12 -17.30
CA GLY A 547 20.72 -15.91 -18.68
C GLY A 547 20.51 -17.13 -19.60
N PRO A 548 20.66 -16.95 -20.91
CA PRO A 548 20.64 -18.07 -21.85
C PRO A 548 21.81 -19.02 -21.56
N ARG A 549 21.50 -20.30 -21.43
CA ARG A 549 22.52 -21.36 -21.32
C ARG A 549 22.99 -21.79 -22.69
#